data_82a69e7e4ada46399e3b3ad745e1c4fa
#
_entry.id   82a69e7e4ada46399e3b3ad745e1c4fa
#
_cell.length_a   1.000
_cell.length_b   1.000
_cell.length_c   1.000
_cell.angle_alpha   90.00
_cell.angle_beta   90.00
_cell.angle_gamma   90.00
#
_symmetry.space_group_name_H-M   'P 1'
#
loop_
_entity.id
_entity.type
_entity.pdbx_description
1 polymer ?
#
loop_
_entity_poly.entity_id
_entity_poly.type
_entity_poly.pdbx_seq_one_letter_code
_entity_poly.pdbx_strand_id
1 'polypeptide(L)'
;MPFLKQFSGIIFVLFFLNLPFYAQVKKESALTKKYSPPQLKQDGELMKNVVLAMHPVIGIYNSREYYSKLFDFFLDNLKDSLTEKQFRIKTKLIIDELHCGHTEALLSKAYYKEASKQTYNYSPYFFIPIKDKVFLLAALNKKKDTLMKRGAEIVAINGISVDSMLRYCKRFIGTDGYNQTGKDHYLQLGFNSFYPALFGRPDTFTVDYLSGKIVKTVKYATVKLKTIPPLPLVIKNDSLFKRYRLARMRYRFLDDENTTMHLKLEAFSRMRTKKAYRRIFRILKKNKTENLIIDLRNNGGGSLENCYNFLSYILDTAQTQTLRTAIKSYPYNKSTNFPISFKFMRFGLGLIAKKKTIKDMDNFVYTIKPRKNNHYDKKIFVLINGGSFSASCLVAAYLKANNKAIFIGEETAGTLEGCNAGITPFYILPNTKAKIRIPAFRIVHDVISKKTGRGIIPDYIIDYSIMDILSRKDLEILKVRELIKKLK
;
A
#
# COMPACT_ATOMS: atom_id res chain seq x y z
N MET A 1 75.88 3.53 57.85
CA MET A 1 76.44 4.91 58.05
C MET A 1 75.81 5.79 56.99
N PRO A 2 75.57 7.01 57.28
CA PRO A 2 74.41 7.56 58.02
C PRO A 2 73.69 8.67 57.24
N PHE A 3 72.51 9.08 57.77
CA PHE A 3 71.97 10.47 57.80
C PHE A 3 71.68 11.18 56.49
N LEU A 4 70.50 11.72 56.28
CA LEU A 4 69.91 12.85 56.97
C LEU A 4 68.46 13.03 56.57
N LYS A 5 67.68 13.43 57.53
CA LYS A 5 66.31 14.00 57.44
C LYS A 5 66.29 15.30 56.67
N GLN A 6 65.20 15.59 55.96
CA GLN A 6 64.58 16.93 56.15
C GLN A 6 63.09 16.90 55.71
N PHE A 7 62.34 17.57 56.50
CA PHE A 7 60.91 17.93 56.37
C PHE A 7 60.65 18.87 55.22
N SER A 8 59.53 18.73 54.56
CA SER A 8 58.79 19.91 54.09
C SER A 8 57.34 19.53 53.66
N GLY A 9 56.48 20.29 54.14
CA GLY A 9 55.06 20.44 54.19
C GLY A 9 54.25 19.94 53.00
N ILE A 10 53.21 19.18 53.35
CA ILE A 10 52.13 18.84 52.46
C ILE A 10 51.13 20.04 52.43
N ILE A 11 51.12 20.79 51.34
CA ILE A 11 50.04 21.72 51.04
C ILE A 11 48.94 20.90 50.33
N PHE A 12 47.86 20.64 51.06
CA PHE A 12 46.62 20.11 50.51
C PHE A 12 45.92 21.22 49.68
N VAL A 13 46.12 21.23 48.38
CA VAL A 13 45.28 22.02 47.45
C VAL A 13 44.00 21.24 47.21
N LEU A 14 42.94 21.67 47.85
CA LEU A 14 41.59 21.21 47.54
C LEU A 14 41.16 21.73 46.18
N PHE A 15 41.35 20.92 45.13
CA PHE A 15 40.70 21.15 43.85
C PHE A 15 39.20 20.85 44.03
N PHE A 16 38.40 21.88 44.20
CA PHE A 16 36.96 21.78 43.92
C PHE A 16 36.75 21.49 42.47
N LEU A 17 36.60 20.22 42.10
CA LEU A 17 36.06 19.80 40.83
C LEU A 17 34.63 20.30 40.74
N ASN A 18 34.41 21.45 40.12
CA ASN A 18 33.15 21.89 39.58
C ASN A 18 32.79 20.92 38.45
N LEU A 19 32.23 19.76 38.77
CA LEU A 19 31.55 18.92 37.81
C LEU A 19 30.30 19.71 37.37
N PRO A 20 30.17 20.08 36.10
CA PRO A 20 28.94 20.64 35.62
C PRO A 20 27.84 19.59 35.85
N PHE A 21 26.87 19.92 36.68
CA PHE A 21 25.63 19.17 36.81
C PHE A 21 24.95 19.26 35.43
N TYR A 22 25.29 18.33 34.51
CA TYR A 22 24.48 18.11 33.33
C TYR A 22 23.14 17.58 33.81
N ALA A 23 22.20 18.50 34.07
CA ALA A 23 20.81 18.16 34.19
C ALA A 23 20.48 17.41 32.89
N GLN A 24 20.27 16.10 32.99
CA GLN A 24 19.74 15.33 31.90
C GLN A 24 18.38 15.94 31.56
N VAL A 25 18.37 16.84 30.57
CA VAL A 25 17.12 17.34 29.99
C VAL A 25 16.38 16.09 29.50
N LYS A 26 15.35 15.72 30.26
CA LYS A 26 14.51 14.54 29.93
C LYS A 26 14.02 14.75 28.52
N LYS A 27 14.58 14.00 27.57
CA LYS A 27 14.26 14.13 26.16
C LYS A 27 12.76 13.97 25.99
N GLU A 28 12.08 15.00 25.51
CA GLU A 28 10.65 14.98 25.26
C GLU A 28 10.28 13.78 24.36
N SER A 29 9.25 13.04 24.72
CA SER A 29 8.82 11.87 23.98
C SER A 29 8.36 12.24 22.56
N ALA A 30 8.84 11.53 21.56
CA ALA A 30 8.42 11.73 20.18
C ALA A 30 6.90 11.48 19.96
N LEU A 31 6.25 10.76 20.89
CA LEU A 31 4.81 10.49 20.79
C LEU A 31 3.95 11.70 21.19
N THR A 32 4.45 12.55 22.10
CA THR A 32 3.71 13.68 22.69
C THR A 32 4.27 15.04 22.32
N LYS A 33 5.49 15.10 21.79
CA LYS A 33 6.13 16.33 21.36
C LYS A 33 5.24 17.09 20.39
N LYS A 34 4.99 18.36 20.70
CA LYS A 34 4.26 19.31 19.85
C LYS A 34 5.23 20.21 19.07
N TYR A 35 4.85 20.54 17.88
CA TYR A 35 5.54 21.46 16.99
C TYR A 35 4.68 22.69 16.80
N SER A 36 5.31 23.87 16.84
CA SER A 36 4.60 25.16 16.70
C SER A 36 4.09 25.38 15.27
N PRO A 37 3.09 26.25 15.07
CA PRO A 37 2.58 26.59 13.74
C PRO A 37 3.67 26.99 12.74
N PRO A 38 4.66 27.82 13.06
CA PRO A 38 5.76 28.14 12.12
C PRO A 38 6.56 26.92 11.69
N GLN A 39 6.86 25.99 12.62
CA GLN A 39 7.57 24.75 12.32
C GLN A 39 6.76 23.85 11.39
N LEU A 40 5.45 23.71 11.64
CA LEU A 40 4.55 22.91 10.81
C LEU A 40 4.36 23.52 9.42
N LYS A 41 4.25 24.85 9.32
CA LYS A 41 4.20 25.58 8.05
C LYS A 41 5.46 25.36 7.24
N GLN A 42 6.64 25.45 7.85
CA GLN A 42 7.92 25.18 7.17
C GLN A 42 7.97 23.73 6.61
N ASP A 43 7.49 22.75 7.37
CA ASP A 43 7.39 21.36 6.92
C ASP A 43 6.39 21.24 5.75
N GLY A 44 5.25 21.93 5.83
CA GLY A 44 4.22 21.95 4.78
C GLY A 44 4.68 22.65 3.50
N GLU A 45 5.42 23.75 3.60
CA GLU A 45 6.02 24.47 2.46
C GLU A 45 7.00 23.57 1.69
N LEU A 46 7.87 22.84 2.39
CA LEU A 46 8.74 21.88 1.71
C LEU A 46 7.92 20.84 0.96
N MET A 47 6.84 20.33 1.57
CA MET A 47 5.96 19.34 0.92
C MET A 47 5.29 19.94 -0.33
N LYS A 48 4.72 21.16 -0.24
CA LYS A 48 4.13 21.90 -1.37
C LYS A 48 5.12 22.03 -2.51
N ASN A 49 6.32 22.57 -2.20
CA ASN A 49 7.35 22.83 -3.20
C ASN A 49 7.80 21.55 -3.91
N VAL A 50 7.99 20.47 -3.17
CA VAL A 50 8.38 19.18 -3.75
C VAL A 50 7.27 18.62 -4.62
N VAL A 51 6.01 18.62 -4.17
CA VAL A 51 4.87 18.11 -4.96
C VAL A 51 4.70 18.93 -6.24
N LEU A 52 4.67 20.25 -6.14
CA LEU A 52 4.47 21.10 -7.32
C LEU A 52 5.64 21.02 -8.31
N ALA A 53 6.87 20.84 -7.82
CA ALA A 53 8.03 20.77 -8.72
C ALA A 53 8.12 19.46 -9.51
N MET A 54 7.63 18.33 -8.96
CA MET A 54 8.06 17.04 -9.47
C MET A 54 7.05 15.92 -9.41
N HIS A 55 5.91 16.09 -8.74
CA HIS A 55 4.96 14.99 -8.66
C HIS A 55 4.33 14.75 -10.03
N PRO A 56 4.43 13.51 -10.59
CA PRO A 56 3.97 13.24 -11.94
C PRO A 56 2.44 13.34 -12.13
N VAL A 57 1.69 13.59 -11.07
CA VAL A 57 0.22 13.75 -11.11
C VAL A 57 -0.21 15.13 -11.62
N ILE A 58 0.70 16.12 -11.57
CA ILE A 58 0.40 17.49 -11.97
C ILE A 58 -0.05 17.52 -13.44
N GLY A 59 -1.25 18.05 -13.67
CA GLY A 59 -1.86 18.10 -15.01
C GLY A 59 -2.56 16.80 -15.47
N ILE A 60 -2.60 15.74 -14.63
CA ILE A 60 -3.34 14.49 -14.96
C ILE A 60 -4.78 14.57 -14.45
N TYR A 61 -4.98 14.82 -13.16
CA TYR A 61 -6.31 14.88 -12.55
C TYR A 61 -6.73 16.31 -12.29
N ASN A 62 -5.81 17.16 -11.85
CA ASN A 62 -6.05 18.57 -11.58
C ASN A 62 -4.87 19.43 -12.06
N SER A 63 -5.11 20.74 -12.22
CA SER A 63 -4.09 21.70 -12.65
C SER A 63 -3.07 22.00 -11.53
N ARG A 64 -1.95 22.60 -11.91
CA ARG A 64 -0.93 23.07 -10.95
C ARG A 64 -1.48 24.11 -9.99
N GLU A 65 -2.36 25.01 -10.48
CA GLU A 65 -3.01 26.07 -9.71
C GLU A 65 -3.93 25.47 -8.65
N TYR A 66 -4.71 24.44 -9.01
CA TYR A 66 -5.55 23.70 -8.07
C TYR A 66 -4.72 23.18 -6.90
N TYR A 67 -3.64 22.44 -7.19
CA TYR A 67 -2.80 21.89 -6.13
C TYR A 67 -2.09 22.99 -5.32
N SER A 68 -1.67 24.11 -5.94
CA SER A 68 -1.10 25.23 -5.19
C SER A 68 -2.12 25.76 -4.17
N LYS A 69 -3.35 26.09 -4.60
CA LYS A 69 -4.41 26.56 -3.72
C LYS A 69 -4.76 25.56 -2.61
N LEU A 70 -4.78 24.26 -2.92
CA LEU A 70 -4.99 23.20 -1.94
C LEU A 70 -3.94 23.22 -0.83
N PHE A 71 -2.67 23.37 -1.20
CA PHE A 71 -1.57 23.48 -0.23
C PHE A 71 -1.62 24.79 0.54
N ASP A 72 -1.98 25.92 -0.09
CA ASP A 72 -2.12 27.22 0.59
C ASP A 72 -3.22 27.11 1.66
N PHE A 73 -4.38 26.55 1.33
CA PHE A 73 -5.44 26.28 2.30
C PHE A 73 -4.95 25.40 3.45
N PHE A 74 -4.16 24.36 3.16
CA PHE A 74 -3.57 23.51 4.21
C PHE A 74 -2.68 24.29 5.16
N LEU A 75 -1.78 25.12 4.61
CA LEU A 75 -0.82 25.92 5.37
C LEU A 75 -1.52 26.99 6.25
N ASP A 76 -2.56 27.61 5.74
CA ASP A 76 -3.35 28.62 6.45
C ASP A 76 -4.13 28.00 7.63
N ASN A 77 -4.46 26.72 7.54
CA ASN A 77 -5.14 25.97 8.60
C ASN A 77 -4.20 25.30 9.61
N LEU A 78 -2.89 25.53 9.53
CA LEU A 78 -1.91 25.15 10.55
C LEU A 78 -1.78 26.25 11.61
N LYS A 79 -2.84 26.48 12.41
CA LYS A 79 -2.92 27.54 13.42
C LYS A 79 -2.51 27.08 14.81
N ASP A 80 -2.57 25.78 15.08
CA ASP A 80 -2.32 25.18 16.41
C ASP A 80 -1.00 24.41 16.44
N SER A 81 -0.44 24.28 17.64
CA SER A 81 0.68 23.35 17.89
C SER A 81 0.18 21.91 17.82
N LEU A 82 0.77 21.08 16.98
CA LEU A 82 0.36 19.71 16.73
C LEU A 82 1.49 18.73 17.06
N THR A 83 1.09 17.53 17.54
CA THR A 83 2.00 16.40 17.58
C THR A 83 2.30 15.91 16.16
N GLU A 84 3.39 15.18 15.98
CA GLU A 84 3.75 14.58 14.68
C GLU A 84 2.60 13.72 14.11
N LYS A 85 1.91 12.95 14.98
CA LYS A 85 0.74 12.14 14.57
C LYS A 85 -0.41 13.01 14.04
N GLN A 86 -0.75 14.09 14.76
CA GLN A 86 -1.82 15.01 14.34
C GLN A 86 -1.49 15.72 13.02
N PHE A 87 -0.24 16.17 12.87
CA PHE A 87 0.23 16.77 11.62
C PHE A 87 0.17 15.78 10.46
N ARG A 88 0.62 14.51 10.67
CA ARG A 88 0.50 13.46 9.65
C ARG A 88 -0.96 13.21 9.24
N ILE A 89 -1.91 13.24 10.17
CA ILE A 89 -3.34 13.09 9.85
C ILE A 89 -3.79 14.20 8.88
N LYS A 90 -3.49 15.46 9.19
CA LYS A 90 -3.80 16.60 8.30
C LYS A 90 -3.11 16.47 6.93
N THR A 91 -1.84 16.09 6.93
CA THR A 91 -1.06 15.86 5.69
C THR A 91 -1.64 14.74 4.81
N LYS A 92 -2.14 13.66 5.42
CA LYS A 92 -2.75 12.53 4.66
C LYS A 92 -4.03 12.97 3.93
N LEU A 93 -4.81 13.88 4.49
CA LEU A 93 -5.99 14.43 3.82
C LEU A 93 -5.65 15.18 2.53
N ILE A 94 -4.51 15.92 2.55
CA ILE A 94 -4.02 16.63 1.36
C ILE A 94 -3.42 15.64 0.33
N ILE A 95 -2.72 14.61 0.80
CA ILE A 95 -2.15 13.59 -0.09
C ILE A 95 -3.25 12.78 -0.80
N ASP A 96 -4.40 12.54 -0.18
CA ASP A 96 -5.53 11.84 -0.81
C ASP A 96 -6.01 12.56 -2.09
N GLU A 97 -5.99 13.90 -2.10
CA GLU A 97 -6.37 14.73 -3.24
C GLU A 97 -5.38 14.61 -4.45
N LEU A 98 -4.21 13.99 -4.25
CA LEU A 98 -3.28 13.71 -5.34
C LEU A 98 -3.67 12.47 -6.16
N HIS A 99 -4.66 11.70 -5.72
CA HIS A 99 -5.11 10.48 -6.39
C HIS A 99 -3.97 9.54 -6.80
N CYS A 100 -2.98 9.36 -5.89
CA CYS A 100 -1.78 8.58 -6.15
C CYS A 100 -1.49 7.61 -5.00
N GLY A 101 -1.68 6.33 -5.22
CA GLY A 101 -1.47 5.28 -4.22
C GLY A 101 0.01 5.07 -3.83
N HIS A 102 0.95 5.63 -4.59
CA HIS A 102 2.38 5.54 -4.27
C HIS A 102 2.90 6.75 -3.48
N THR A 103 2.07 7.79 -3.26
CA THR A 103 2.41 8.95 -2.42
C THR A 103 1.97 8.71 -0.98
N GLU A 104 2.86 8.94 -0.02
CA GLU A 104 2.57 8.59 1.36
C GLU A 104 3.27 9.54 2.36
N ALA A 105 2.56 9.87 3.46
CA ALA A 105 3.14 10.50 4.64
C ALA A 105 3.38 9.46 5.73
N LEU A 106 4.62 9.31 6.15
CA LEU A 106 5.08 8.39 7.19
C LEU A 106 5.58 9.18 8.41
N LEU A 107 5.39 8.60 9.58
CA LEU A 107 5.95 9.14 10.82
C LEU A 107 7.48 8.96 10.84
N SER A 108 8.15 9.75 11.71
CA SER A 108 9.59 9.69 11.89
C SER A 108 10.07 8.36 12.47
N LYS A 109 11.35 8.06 12.28
CA LYS A 109 11.98 6.88 12.92
C LYS A 109 11.88 6.94 14.44
N ALA A 110 12.00 8.14 15.03
CA ALA A 110 11.92 8.33 16.48
C ALA A 110 10.52 7.96 17.00
N TYR A 111 9.47 8.43 16.30
CA TYR A 111 8.10 8.08 16.63
C TYR A 111 7.88 6.55 16.62
N TYR A 112 8.25 5.87 15.54
CA TYR A 112 8.09 4.41 15.44
C TYR A 112 8.88 3.65 16.49
N LYS A 113 10.11 4.11 16.83
CA LYS A 113 10.94 3.50 17.87
C LYS A 113 10.29 3.57 19.25
N GLU A 114 9.67 4.70 19.60
CA GLU A 114 8.96 4.84 20.87
C GLU A 114 7.62 4.10 20.85
N ALA A 115 6.83 4.24 19.78
CA ALA A 115 5.55 3.57 19.64
C ALA A 115 5.64 2.04 19.74
N SER A 116 6.72 1.45 19.21
CA SER A 116 6.93 -0.01 19.25
C SER A 116 7.18 -0.58 20.66
N LYS A 117 7.50 0.29 21.63
CA LYS A 117 7.70 -0.10 23.03
C LYS A 117 6.41 -0.07 23.85
N GLN A 118 5.38 0.57 23.35
CA GLN A 118 4.11 0.75 24.04
C GLN A 118 3.18 -0.46 23.87
N THR A 119 2.31 -0.64 24.85
CA THR A 119 1.10 -1.46 24.69
C THR A 119 -0.09 -0.52 24.54
N TYR A 120 -1.07 -0.96 23.79
CA TYR A 120 -2.22 -0.14 23.46
C TYR A 120 -3.53 -0.89 23.70
N ASN A 121 -4.57 -0.15 24.00
CA ASN A 121 -5.92 -0.68 24.09
C ASN A 121 -6.47 -0.99 22.69
N TYR A 122 -7.01 -2.21 22.55
CA TYR A 122 -7.68 -2.67 21.34
C TYR A 122 -9.01 -3.33 21.66
N SER A 123 -9.93 -3.28 20.72
CA SER A 123 -11.14 -4.10 20.82
C SER A 123 -10.77 -5.59 20.81
N PRO A 124 -11.36 -6.44 21.67
CA PRO A 124 -11.23 -7.88 21.60
C PRO A 124 -11.95 -8.50 20.39
N TYR A 125 -12.64 -7.69 19.60
CA TYR A 125 -13.38 -8.10 18.43
C TYR A 125 -12.72 -7.64 17.14
N PHE A 126 -12.75 -8.49 16.12
CA PHE A 126 -12.36 -8.14 14.75
C PHE A 126 -13.61 -7.77 13.96
N PHE A 127 -13.61 -6.54 13.49
CA PHE A 127 -14.61 -6.03 12.58
C PHE A 127 -14.10 -6.07 11.14
N ILE A 128 -15.02 -6.31 10.19
CA ILE A 128 -14.69 -6.35 8.77
C ILE A 128 -15.68 -5.47 7.98
N PRO A 129 -15.19 -4.41 7.33
CA PRO A 129 -15.97 -3.69 6.34
C PRO A 129 -16.23 -4.54 5.09
N ILE A 130 -17.45 -4.48 4.60
CA ILE A 130 -17.86 -5.02 3.30
C ILE A 130 -18.70 -3.94 2.65
N LYS A 131 -18.14 -3.25 1.64
CA LYS A 131 -18.75 -2.06 1.05
C LYS A 131 -19.08 -0.99 2.12
N ASP A 132 -20.33 -0.65 2.29
CA ASP A 132 -20.79 0.42 3.19
C ASP A 132 -21.23 -0.10 4.57
N LYS A 133 -21.00 -1.38 4.85
CA LYS A 133 -21.36 -2.05 6.10
C LYS A 133 -20.15 -2.58 6.83
N VAL A 134 -20.28 -2.72 8.16
CA VAL A 134 -19.27 -3.35 9.00
C VAL A 134 -19.92 -4.54 9.71
N PHE A 135 -19.20 -5.64 9.78
CA PHE A 135 -19.69 -6.86 10.40
C PHE A 135 -18.71 -7.38 11.45
N LEU A 136 -19.23 -8.08 12.45
CA LEU A 136 -18.40 -8.83 13.37
C LEU A 136 -17.83 -10.08 12.69
N LEU A 137 -16.50 -10.11 12.49
CA LEU A 137 -15.82 -11.25 11.87
C LEU A 137 -15.46 -12.34 12.88
N ALA A 138 -14.86 -11.94 14.01
CA ALA A 138 -14.36 -12.87 15.03
C ALA A 138 -14.08 -12.16 16.35
N ALA A 139 -13.95 -12.94 17.44
CA ALA A 139 -13.37 -12.49 18.71
C ALA A 139 -11.97 -13.06 18.91
N LEU A 140 -11.12 -12.35 19.66
CA LEU A 140 -9.80 -12.83 20.08
C LEU A 140 -9.93 -14.11 20.96
N ASN A 141 -10.90 -14.12 21.86
CA ASN A 141 -11.18 -15.26 22.73
C ASN A 141 -12.45 -15.99 22.28
N LYS A 142 -12.28 -17.03 21.47
CA LYS A 142 -13.36 -17.79 20.87
C LYS A 142 -14.27 -18.52 21.90
N LYS A 143 -13.78 -18.82 23.11
CA LYS A 143 -14.49 -19.67 24.08
C LYS A 143 -15.42 -18.91 25.03
N LYS A 144 -15.28 -17.58 25.13
CA LYS A 144 -16.01 -16.76 26.12
C LYS A 144 -16.94 -15.70 25.53
N ASP A 145 -17.09 -15.69 24.20
CA ASP A 145 -17.76 -14.56 23.54
C ASP A 145 -19.19 -14.92 23.15
N THR A 146 -20.12 -14.44 23.96
CA THR A 146 -21.57 -14.57 23.74
C THR A 146 -22.25 -13.20 23.50
N LEU A 147 -21.50 -12.09 23.55
CA LEU A 147 -22.10 -10.75 23.49
C LEU A 147 -22.67 -10.43 22.10
N MET A 148 -21.98 -10.83 21.05
CA MET A 148 -22.41 -10.60 19.68
C MET A 148 -22.20 -11.85 18.81
N LYS A 149 -23.18 -12.18 17.98
CA LYS A 149 -23.07 -13.29 17.02
C LYS A 149 -22.17 -12.91 15.85
N ARG A 150 -21.27 -13.83 15.42
CA ARG A 150 -20.48 -13.65 14.19
C ARG A 150 -21.38 -13.36 13.00
N GLY A 151 -21.00 -12.39 12.18
CA GLY A 151 -21.81 -11.91 11.06
C GLY A 151 -22.81 -10.83 11.46
N ALA A 152 -22.92 -10.44 12.75
CA ALA A 152 -23.77 -9.32 13.16
C ALA A 152 -23.31 -8.03 12.46
N GLU A 153 -24.25 -7.30 11.90
CA GLU A 153 -24.01 -5.98 11.27
C GLU A 153 -23.86 -4.92 12.36
N ILE A 154 -22.78 -4.15 12.31
CA ILE A 154 -22.48 -3.06 13.23
C ILE A 154 -23.07 -1.76 12.68
N VAL A 155 -23.74 -1.00 13.53
CA VAL A 155 -24.41 0.26 13.18
C VAL A 155 -23.57 1.46 13.63
N ALA A 156 -23.03 1.39 14.84
CA ALA A 156 -22.17 2.43 15.40
C ALA A 156 -21.12 1.84 16.36
N ILE A 157 -20.02 2.57 16.53
CA ILE A 157 -18.97 2.28 17.53
C ILE A 157 -18.68 3.57 18.29
N ASN A 158 -18.85 3.54 19.60
CA ASN A 158 -18.68 4.70 20.49
C ASN A 158 -19.45 5.94 20.01
N GLY A 159 -20.69 5.74 19.59
CA GLY A 159 -21.57 6.81 19.10
C GLY A 159 -21.28 7.31 17.71
N ILE A 160 -20.25 6.80 17.03
CA ILE A 160 -19.94 7.18 15.64
C ILE A 160 -20.58 6.16 14.69
N SER A 161 -21.43 6.64 13.79
CA SER A 161 -22.08 5.78 12.78
C SER A 161 -21.06 5.13 11.85
N VAL A 162 -21.32 3.90 11.44
CA VAL A 162 -20.48 3.15 10.49
C VAL A 162 -20.26 3.94 9.20
N ASP A 163 -21.29 4.55 8.63
CA ASP A 163 -21.17 5.33 7.39
C ASP A 163 -20.18 6.49 7.53
N SER A 164 -20.30 7.31 8.58
CA SER A 164 -19.37 8.42 8.85
C SER A 164 -17.95 7.92 9.07
N MET A 165 -17.80 6.80 9.77
CA MET A 165 -16.52 6.18 10.07
C MET A 165 -15.83 5.67 8.80
N LEU A 166 -16.55 4.94 7.94
CA LEU A 166 -15.99 4.40 6.70
C LEU A 166 -15.59 5.53 5.74
N ARG A 167 -16.44 6.54 5.54
CA ARG A 167 -16.11 7.72 4.73
C ARG A 167 -14.85 8.42 5.21
N TYR A 168 -14.72 8.63 6.52
CA TYR A 168 -13.54 9.26 7.09
C TYR A 168 -12.29 8.41 6.89
N CYS A 169 -12.34 7.10 7.21
CA CYS A 169 -11.20 6.19 7.07
C CYS A 169 -10.69 6.09 5.62
N LYS A 170 -11.59 6.06 4.63
CA LYS A 170 -11.23 5.97 3.21
C LYS A 170 -10.33 7.13 2.74
N ARG A 171 -10.42 8.31 3.36
CA ARG A 171 -9.56 9.46 3.06
C ARG A 171 -8.08 9.28 3.47
N PHE A 172 -7.77 8.25 4.24
CA PHE A 172 -6.40 7.92 4.65
C PHE A 172 -5.76 6.80 3.81
N ILE A 173 -6.48 6.30 2.81
CA ILE A 173 -6.06 5.20 1.96
C ILE A 173 -5.81 5.73 0.55
N GLY A 174 -4.54 5.73 0.13
CA GLY A 174 -4.16 6.14 -1.22
C GLY A 174 -4.42 5.03 -2.23
N THR A 175 -5.09 5.41 -3.34
CA THR A 175 -5.26 4.58 -4.55
C THR A 175 -4.95 5.44 -5.75
N ASP A 176 -4.74 4.85 -6.93
CA ASP A 176 -4.54 5.63 -8.13
C ASP A 176 -5.89 6.06 -8.71
N GLY A 177 -5.97 7.31 -9.16
CA GLY A 177 -7.18 7.89 -9.77
C GLY A 177 -8.37 7.97 -8.81
N TYR A 178 -9.56 7.79 -9.35
CA TYR A 178 -10.84 7.89 -8.64
C TYR A 178 -11.37 6.54 -8.14
N ASN A 179 -10.50 5.54 -8.04
CA ASN A 179 -10.85 4.19 -7.65
C ASN A 179 -11.29 4.12 -6.17
N GLN A 180 -12.44 3.50 -5.91
CA GLN A 180 -12.95 3.26 -4.55
C GLN A 180 -12.72 1.83 -4.08
N THR A 181 -12.70 0.87 -4.99
CA THR A 181 -12.55 -0.57 -4.67
C THR A 181 -11.24 -0.85 -3.94
N GLY A 182 -10.15 -0.15 -4.33
CA GLY A 182 -8.88 -0.23 -3.61
C GLY A 182 -8.97 0.31 -2.19
N LYS A 183 -9.68 1.46 -1.99
CA LYS A 183 -9.90 2.02 -0.65
C LYS A 183 -10.71 1.06 0.22
N ASP A 184 -11.76 0.44 -0.32
CA ASP A 184 -12.58 -0.56 0.38
C ASP A 184 -11.76 -1.77 0.74
N HIS A 185 -10.97 -2.29 -0.17
CA HIS A 185 -10.11 -3.46 0.05
C HIS A 185 -9.08 -3.23 1.17
N TYR A 186 -8.34 -2.11 1.12
CA TYR A 186 -7.35 -1.80 2.16
C TYR A 186 -8.00 -1.47 3.49
N LEU A 187 -9.18 -0.84 3.50
CA LEU A 187 -9.94 -0.61 4.72
C LEU A 187 -10.45 -1.93 5.31
N GLN A 188 -10.92 -2.87 4.49
CA GLN A 188 -11.32 -4.20 4.93
C GLN A 188 -10.20 -4.91 5.68
N LEU A 189 -8.98 -4.88 5.15
CA LEU A 189 -7.82 -5.51 5.78
C LEU A 189 -7.32 -4.75 7.01
N GLY A 190 -7.45 -3.42 7.01
CA GLY A 190 -6.83 -2.53 7.99
C GLY A 190 -7.79 -1.92 9.02
N PHE A 191 -9.09 -2.15 8.97
CA PHE A 191 -10.09 -1.45 9.79
C PHE A 191 -9.75 -1.45 11.29
N ASN A 192 -9.38 -2.61 11.83
CA ASN A 192 -9.04 -2.76 13.24
C ASN A 192 -7.76 -2.02 13.65
N SER A 193 -6.97 -1.53 12.68
CA SER A 193 -5.81 -0.65 12.89
C SER A 193 -6.16 0.81 12.59
N PHE A 194 -6.99 1.08 11.59
CA PHE A 194 -7.45 2.42 11.24
C PHE A 194 -8.31 3.03 12.35
N TYR A 195 -9.27 2.25 12.88
CA TYR A 195 -10.15 2.73 13.94
C TYR A 195 -9.35 3.32 15.12
N PRO A 196 -8.47 2.57 15.82
CA PRO A 196 -7.74 3.11 16.96
C PRO A 196 -6.70 4.18 16.59
N ALA A 197 -6.28 4.24 15.35
CA ALA A 197 -5.37 5.29 14.87
C ALA A 197 -6.08 6.64 14.70
N LEU A 198 -7.34 6.63 14.27
CA LEU A 198 -8.11 7.83 13.89
C LEU A 198 -9.11 8.27 14.98
N PHE A 199 -9.77 7.33 15.63
CA PHE A 199 -10.85 7.60 16.60
C PHE A 199 -10.43 7.41 18.06
N GLY A 200 -9.18 6.96 18.31
CA GLY A 200 -8.66 6.80 19.65
C GLY A 200 -8.74 5.36 20.19
N ARG A 201 -8.26 5.20 21.43
CA ARG A 201 -8.05 3.91 22.09
C ARG A 201 -8.68 3.96 23.51
N PRO A 202 -10.00 3.97 23.62
CA PRO A 202 -10.68 4.05 24.91
C PRO A 202 -10.44 2.79 25.74
N ASP A 203 -10.74 2.84 27.03
CA ASP A 203 -10.68 1.67 27.92
C ASP A 203 -11.89 0.74 27.72
N THR A 204 -12.99 1.28 27.21
CA THR A 204 -14.22 0.53 26.91
C THR A 204 -14.76 0.91 25.54
N PHE A 205 -15.35 -0.07 24.87
CA PHE A 205 -16.11 0.13 23.64
C PHE A 205 -17.61 0.00 23.90
N THR A 206 -18.38 0.88 23.29
CA THR A 206 -19.83 0.75 23.15
C THR A 206 -20.12 0.48 21.68
N VAL A 207 -20.82 -0.60 21.38
CA VAL A 207 -21.10 -1.03 20.01
C VAL A 207 -22.60 -1.25 19.82
N ASP A 208 -23.17 -0.56 18.85
CA ASP A 208 -24.54 -0.76 18.39
C ASP A 208 -24.53 -1.70 17.19
N TYR A 209 -25.33 -2.75 17.24
CA TYR A 209 -25.39 -3.78 16.21
C TYR A 209 -26.81 -4.27 15.95
N LEU A 210 -27.06 -4.80 14.76
CA LEU A 210 -28.35 -5.39 14.40
C LEU A 210 -28.46 -6.85 14.90
N SER A 211 -29.53 -7.09 15.65
CA SER A 211 -30.00 -8.43 16.03
C SER A 211 -31.38 -8.67 15.42
N GLY A 212 -31.40 -9.26 14.23
CA GLY A 212 -32.58 -9.22 13.38
C GLY A 212 -32.85 -7.80 12.87
N LYS A 213 -34.02 -7.24 13.18
CA LYS A 213 -34.40 -5.85 12.81
C LYS A 213 -34.22 -4.87 13.97
N ILE A 214 -33.75 -5.32 15.16
CA ILE A 214 -33.64 -4.51 16.35
C ILE A 214 -32.17 -4.11 16.55
N VAL A 215 -31.94 -2.83 16.82
CA VAL A 215 -30.61 -2.33 17.26
C VAL A 215 -30.42 -2.68 18.74
N LYS A 216 -29.32 -3.37 19.05
CA LYS A 216 -28.89 -3.67 20.41
C LYS A 216 -27.55 -3.01 20.66
N THR A 217 -27.36 -2.59 21.91
CA THR A 217 -26.11 -1.99 22.39
C THR A 217 -25.39 -2.94 23.32
N VAL A 218 -24.08 -3.08 23.13
CA VAL A 218 -23.19 -3.83 24.03
C VAL A 218 -22.01 -2.97 24.42
N LYS A 219 -21.60 -3.07 25.70
CA LYS A 219 -20.42 -2.41 26.23
C LYS A 219 -19.43 -3.46 26.73
N TYR A 220 -18.14 -3.28 26.38
CA TYR A 220 -17.08 -4.21 26.78
C TYR A 220 -15.74 -3.51 26.98
N ALA A 221 -14.88 -4.11 27.85
CA ALA A 221 -13.53 -3.63 28.09
C ALA A 221 -12.58 -3.99 26.94
N THR A 222 -11.55 -3.19 26.77
CA THR A 222 -10.47 -3.43 25.80
C THR A 222 -9.45 -4.43 26.32
N VAL A 223 -8.58 -4.89 25.42
CA VAL A 223 -7.40 -5.70 25.74
C VAL A 223 -6.13 -4.92 25.42
N LYS A 224 -5.11 -5.06 26.28
CA LYS A 224 -3.79 -4.43 26.07
C LYS A 224 -2.91 -5.33 25.20
N LEU A 225 -2.53 -4.85 24.02
CA LEU A 225 -1.66 -5.56 23.09
C LEU A 225 -0.54 -4.65 22.58
N LYS A 226 0.61 -5.21 22.24
CA LYS A 226 1.67 -4.50 21.50
C LYS A 226 1.27 -4.27 20.06
N THR A 227 0.67 -5.27 19.44
CA THR A 227 0.22 -5.25 18.05
C THR A 227 -1.11 -5.98 17.93
N ILE A 228 -1.95 -5.54 17.00
CA ILE A 228 -3.15 -6.28 16.63
C ILE A 228 -2.75 -7.57 15.89
N PRO A 229 -3.30 -8.71 16.26
CA PRO A 229 -3.15 -9.93 15.48
C PRO A 229 -3.72 -9.75 14.06
N PRO A 230 -3.18 -10.47 13.06
CA PRO A 230 -3.73 -10.43 11.70
C PRO A 230 -5.19 -10.91 11.69
N LEU A 231 -5.97 -10.37 10.75
CA LEU A 231 -7.35 -10.82 10.53
C LEU A 231 -7.39 -12.34 10.29
N PRO A 232 -8.32 -13.06 10.92
CA PRO A 232 -8.44 -14.51 10.76
C PRO A 232 -9.09 -14.91 9.42
N LEU A 233 -8.67 -14.29 8.32
CA LEU A 233 -9.10 -14.57 6.95
C LEU A 233 -8.20 -15.65 6.33
N VAL A 234 -8.20 -16.87 6.88
CA VAL A 234 -7.43 -17.98 6.31
C VAL A 234 -8.30 -18.72 5.30
N ILE A 235 -7.93 -18.69 4.02
CA ILE A 235 -8.49 -19.56 2.99
C ILE A 235 -7.99 -20.99 3.26
N LYS A 236 -8.88 -21.93 3.58
CA LYS A 236 -8.55 -23.37 3.62
C LYS A 236 -8.10 -23.82 2.22
N ASN A 237 -7.15 -24.72 2.11
CA ASN A 237 -6.60 -25.35 0.89
C ASN A 237 -5.34 -24.75 0.29
N ASP A 238 -4.54 -24.10 1.10
CA ASP A 238 -3.23 -23.60 0.67
C ASP A 238 -2.19 -24.74 0.44
N SER A 239 -2.42 -25.90 1.03
CA SER A 239 -1.58 -27.11 0.91
C SER A 239 -1.58 -27.73 -0.49
N LEU A 240 -2.63 -27.54 -1.28
CA LEU A 240 -2.75 -28.08 -2.64
C LEU A 240 -1.92 -27.34 -3.68
N PHE A 241 -1.35 -26.17 -3.34
CA PHE A 241 -0.54 -25.40 -4.26
C PHE A 241 0.93 -25.82 -4.27
N LYS A 242 1.48 -26.07 -5.46
CA LYS A 242 2.94 -26.16 -5.67
C LYS A 242 3.52 -24.73 -5.67
N ARG A 243 4.50 -24.46 -4.80
CA ARG A 243 4.99 -23.10 -4.54
C ARG A 243 6.38 -22.84 -5.10
N TYR A 244 6.56 -21.65 -5.67
CA TYR A 244 7.85 -21.04 -6.00
C TYR A 244 8.09 -19.83 -5.08
N ARG A 245 8.53 -20.08 -3.84
CA ARG A 245 8.64 -19.06 -2.77
C ARG A 245 9.39 -17.80 -3.21
N LEU A 246 10.58 -17.98 -3.81
CA LEU A 246 11.40 -16.83 -4.25
C LEU A 246 10.77 -16.04 -5.41
N ALA A 247 9.97 -16.67 -6.25
CA ALA A 247 9.23 -16.01 -7.31
C ALA A 247 7.86 -15.46 -6.84
N ARG A 248 7.50 -15.67 -5.58
CA ARG A 248 6.21 -15.24 -5.01
C ARG A 248 5.02 -15.70 -5.87
N MET A 249 5.03 -16.95 -6.26
CA MET A 249 3.97 -17.56 -7.07
C MET A 249 3.72 -19.01 -6.67
N ARG A 250 2.51 -19.47 -6.94
CA ARG A 250 2.06 -20.83 -6.68
C ARG A 250 1.02 -21.25 -7.70
N TYR A 251 0.93 -22.55 -7.99
CA TYR A 251 -0.04 -23.10 -8.92
C TYR A 251 -0.61 -24.44 -8.45
N ARG A 252 -1.79 -24.75 -8.93
CA ARG A 252 -2.42 -26.07 -8.83
C ARG A 252 -3.25 -26.32 -10.08
N PHE A 253 -3.53 -27.59 -10.38
CA PHE A 253 -4.57 -27.94 -11.33
C PHE A 253 -5.92 -28.06 -10.60
N LEU A 254 -7.01 -27.74 -11.28
CA LEU A 254 -8.37 -27.80 -10.71
C LEU A 254 -9.13 -29.07 -11.10
N ASP A 255 -8.55 -29.87 -12.00
CA ASP A 255 -9.03 -31.15 -12.51
C ASP A 255 -7.87 -32.15 -12.62
N ASP A 256 -8.19 -33.44 -12.66
CA ASP A 256 -7.21 -34.52 -12.67
C ASP A 256 -6.50 -34.67 -14.03
N GLU A 257 -7.16 -34.26 -15.11
CA GLU A 257 -6.62 -34.24 -16.48
C GLU A 257 -5.64 -33.09 -16.73
N ASN A 258 -5.45 -32.19 -15.77
CA ASN A 258 -4.62 -31.00 -15.86
C ASN A 258 -5.02 -30.02 -16.99
N THR A 259 -6.31 -29.99 -17.34
CA THR A 259 -6.82 -29.11 -18.39
C THR A 259 -6.96 -27.67 -17.90
N THR A 260 -7.09 -27.45 -16.60
CA THR A 260 -7.26 -26.11 -15.99
C THR A 260 -6.21 -25.85 -14.92
N MET A 261 -5.31 -24.88 -15.14
CA MET A 261 -4.33 -24.45 -14.16
C MET A 261 -4.75 -23.15 -13.46
N HIS A 262 -4.76 -23.15 -12.13
CA HIS A 262 -4.85 -21.95 -11.30
C HIS A 262 -3.45 -21.51 -10.91
N LEU A 263 -2.96 -20.42 -11.50
CA LEU A 263 -1.68 -19.78 -11.23
C LEU A 263 -1.89 -18.50 -10.42
N LYS A 264 -1.55 -18.52 -9.14
CA LYS A 264 -1.57 -17.34 -8.27
C LYS A 264 -0.22 -16.64 -8.29
N LEU A 265 -0.21 -15.38 -8.70
CA LEU A 265 0.93 -14.46 -8.62
C LEU A 265 0.75 -13.58 -7.40
N GLU A 266 1.47 -13.87 -6.31
CA GLU A 266 1.34 -13.13 -5.04
C GLU A 266 2.04 -11.76 -5.10
N ALA A 267 3.08 -11.63 -5.91
CA ALA A 267 3.79 -10.40 -6.23
C ALA A 267 4.70 -10.61 -7.44
N PHE A 268 5.04 -9.54 -8.15
CA PHE A 268 6.07 -9.56 -9.19
C PHE A 268 7.46 -9.39 -8.56
N SER A 269 7.91 -10.43 -7.86
CA SER A 269 9.20 -10.48 -7.15
C SER A 269 10.38 -10.24 -8.12
N ARG A 270 11.48 -9.67 -7.61
CA ARG A 270 12.73 -9.52 -8.39
C ARG A 270 13.58 -10.80 -8.46
N MET A 271 13.22 -11.87 -7.71
CA MET A 271 14.06 -13.05 -7.53
C MET A 271 13.57 -14.25 -8.34
N ARG A 272 14.47 -14.84 -9.15
CA ARG A 272 14.31 -16.14 -9.84
C ARG A 272 13.02 -16.31 -10.69
N THR A 273 12.33 -15.24 -11.04
CA THR A 273 11.05 -15.28 -11.77
C THR A 273 11.20 -15.82 -13.18
N LYS A 274 12.25 -15.43 -13.93
CA LYS A 274 12.47 -15.88 -15.33
C LYS A 274 12.50 -17.43 -15.45
N LYS A 275 13.20 -18.11 -14.51
CA LYS A 275 13.26 -19.59 -14.47
C LYS A 275 11.91 -20.19 -14.09
N ALA A 276 11.20 -19.56 -13.14
CA ALA A 276 9.90 -20.03 -12.68
C ALA A 276 8.84 -19.90 -13.80
N TYR A 277 8.75 -18.75 -14.50
CA TYR A 277 7.84 -18.58 -15.63
C TYR A 277 8.13 -19.59 -16.75
N ARG A 278 9.39 -19.75 -17.14
CA ARG A 278 9.77 -20.76 -18.15
C ARG A 278 9.28 -22.15 -17.76
N ARG A 279 9.37 -22.53 -16.49
CA ARG A 279 8.91 -23.83 -16.00
C ARG A 279 7.38 -23.93 -16.06
N ILE A 280 6.64 -22.90 -15.63
CA ILE A 280 5.17 -22.89 -15.67
C ILE A 280 4.68 -23.05 -17.11
N PHE A 281 5.15 -22.21 -18.03
CA PHE A 281 4.70 -22.26 -19.43
C PHE A 281 5.12 -23.56 -20.15
N ARG A 282 6.23 -24.19 -19.71
CA ARG A 282 6.57 -25.56 -20.16
C ARG A 282 5.60 -26.60 -19.62
N ILE A 283 5.15 -26.49 -18.37
CA ILE A 283 4.15 -27.37 -17.76
C ILE A 283 2.82 -27.24 -18.48
N LEU A 284 2.36 -26.00 -18.76
CA LEU A 284 1.14 -25.74 -19.54
C LEU A 284 1.20 -26.42 -20.91
N LYS A 285 2.31 -26.25 -21.62
CA LYS A 285 2.52 -26.88 -22.95
C LYS A 285 2.55 -28.41 -22.87
N LYS A 286 3.30 -28.98 -21.90
CA LYS A 286 3.41 -30.44 -21.72
C LYS A 286 2.06 -31.10 -21.45
N ASN A 287 1.23 -30.49 -20.60
CA ASN A 287 -0.09 -31.01 -20.24
C ASN A 287 -1.20 -30.62 -21.22
N LYS A 288 -0.88 -29.88 -22.28
CA LYS A 288 -1.88 -29.34 -23.23
C LYS A 288 -3.02 -28.60 -22.51
N THR A 289 -2.66 -27.86 -21.42
CA THR A 289 -3.62 -27.15 -20.56
C THR A 289 -4.44 -26.15 -21.36
N GLU A 290 -5.76 -26.28 -21.34
CA GLU A 290 -6.70 -25.49 -22.14
C GLU A 290 -7.08 -24.17 -21.45
N ASN A 291 -7.12 -24.15 -20.11
CA ASN A 291 -7.56 -23.01 -19.34
C ASN A 291 -6.48 -22.59 -18.35
N LEU A 292 -6.05 -21.33 -18.41
CA LEU A 292 -5.13 -20.71 -17.45
C LEU A 292 -5.86 -19.66 -16.65
N ILE A 293 -5.96 -19.84 -15.32
CA ILE A 293 -6.45 -18.84 -14.38
C ILE A 293 -5.25 -18.09 -13.83
N ILE A 294 -5.12 -16.82 -14.14
CA ILE A 294 -4.10 -15.90 -13.60
C ILE A 294 -4.74 -15.16 -12.42
N ASP A 295 -4.37 -15.53 -11.20
CA ASP A 295 -4.91 -14.91 -9.98
C ASP A 295 -3.99 -13.75 -9.53
N LEU A 296 -4.44 -12.53 -9.77
CA LEU A 296 -3.79 -11.27 -9.38
C LEU A 296 -4.45 -10.65 -8.14
N ARG A 297 -5.43 -11.30 -7.53
CA ARG A 297 -6.07 -10.81 -6.29
C ARG A 297 -5.02 -10.65 -5.19
N ASN A 298 -5.04 -9.48 -4.52
CA ASN A 298 -4.10 -9.10 -3.45
C ASN A 298 -2.63 -8.98 -3.91
N ASN A 299 -2.38 -8.86 -5.21
CA ASN A 299 -1.05 -8.63 -5.74
C ASN A 299 -0.77 -7.12 -5.87
N GLY A 300 -0.07 -6.55 -4.91
CA GLY A 300 0.31 -5.13 -4.88
C GLY A 300 1.35 -4.71 -5.92
N GLY A 301 1.73 -5.58 -6.85
CA GLY A 301 2.67 -5.25 -7.92
C GLY A 301 4.10 -5.75 -7.70
N GLY A 302 5.09 -4.95 -8.13
CA GLY A 302 6.52 -5.27 -8.00
C GLY A 302 7.36 -4.84 -9.22
N SER A 303 8.18 -5.74 -9.74
CA SER A 303 9.12 -5.46 -10.84
C SER A 303 8.43 -5.42 -12.20
N LEU A 304 8.56 -4.31 -12.92
CA LEU A 304 8.09 -4.16 -14.30
C LEU A 304 8.75 -5.17 -15.23
N GLU A 305 10.06 -5.39 -15.11
CA GLU A 305 10.80 -6.37 -15.93
C GLU A 305 10.18 -7.77 -15.83
N ASN A 306 9.73 -8.15 -14.63
CA ASN A 306 9.09 -9.45 -14.44
C ASN A 306 7.68 -9.51 -15.03
N CYS A 307 6.95 -8.40 -15.02
CA CYS A 307 5.68 -8.29 -15.73
C CYS A 307 5.87 -8.44 -17.25
N TYR A 308 6.86 -7.75 -17.84
CA TYR A 308 7.17 -7.87 -19.25
C TYR A 308 7.56 -9.29 -19.64
N ASN A 309 8.41 -9.93 -18.78
CA ASN A 309 8.80 -11.31 -19.00
C ASN A 309 7.61 -12.29 -18.88
N PHE A 310 6.65 -12.03 -17.98
CA PHE A 310 5.43 -12.83 -17.89
C PHE A 310 4.53 -12.63 -19.11
N LEU A 311 4.25 -11.37 -19.47
CA LEU A 311 3.44 -11.02 -20.63
C LEU A 311 4.01 -11.55 -21.95
N SER A 312 5.34 -11.64 -22.08
CA SER A 312 5.98 -12.15 -23.28
C SER A 312 5.60 -13.60 -23.66
N TYR A 313 5.08 -14.39 -22.71
CA TYR A 313 4.57 -15.75 -22.97
C TYR A 313 3.11 -15.80 -23.43
N ILE A 314 2.39 -14.65 -23.39
CA ILE A 314 0.94 -14.61 -23.58
C ILE A 314 0.53 -13.69 -24.74
N LEU A 315 1.22 -12.55 -24.89
CA LEU A 315 0.89 -11.55 -25.92
C LEU A 315 1.29 -12.06 -27.30
N ASP A 316 0.45 -11.86 -28.32
CA ASP A 316 0.72 -12.26 -29.70
C ASP A 316 1.55 -11.23 -30.45
N THR A 317 1.37 -9.95 -30.12
CA THR A 317 2.05 -8.81 -30.77
C THR A 317 2.91 -8.03 -29.79
N ALA A 318 3.90 -7.32 -30.30
CA ALA A 318 4.72 -6.44 -29.50
C ALA A 318 3.87 -5.29 -28.93
N GLN A 319 4.09 -4.98 -27.65
CA GLN A 319 3.43 -3.87 -26.96
C GLN A 319 4.49 -2.91 -26.44
N THR A 320 4.15 -1.63 -26.34
CA THR A 320 5.04 -0.61 -25.78
C THR A 320 4.57 -0.15 -24.40
N GLN A 321 5.51 0.31 -23.61
CA GLN A 321 5.24 1.00 -22.36
C GLN A 321 6.14 2.22 -22.23
N THR A 322 5.54 3.36 -21.88
CA THR A 322 6.25 4.62 -21.72
C THR A 322 6.43 4.97 -20.24
N LEU A 323 7.65 5.31 -19.85
CA LEU A 323 7.97 5.91 -18.57
C LEU A 323 8.32 7.38 -18.77
N ARG A 324 7.62 8.28 -18.10
CA ARG A 324 7.87 9.73 -18.14
C ARG A 324 8.43 10.20 -16.81
N THR A 325 9.38 11.12 -16.82
CA THR A 325 9.98 11.63 -15.59
C THR A 325 10.45 13.07 -15.71
N ALA A 326 10.24 13.84 -14.62
CA ALA A 326 10.77 15.18 -14.44
C ALA A 326 12.03 15.19 -13.56
N ILE A 327 12.86 14.15 -13.60
CA ILE A 327 14.04 13.98 -12.71
C ILE A 327 14.98 15.16 -12.74
N LYS A 328 15.11 15.90 -13.86
CA LYS A 328 16.00 17.07 -13.97
C LYS A 328 15.59 18.25 -13.11
N SER A 329 14.29 18.35 -12.78
CA SER A 329 13.74 19.45 -11.97
C SER A 329 13.63 19.12 -10.48
N TYR A 330 14.18 17.99 -10.04
CA TYR A 330 14.11 17.52 -8.66
C TYR A 330 14.84 18.48 -7.71
N PRO A 331 14.15 19.07 -6.74
CA PRO A 331 14.80 19.88 -5.70
C PRO A 331 15.58 18.94 -4.78
N TYR A 332 16.91 18.94 -4.97
CA TYR A 332 17.81 18.18 -4.10
C TYR A 332 18.25 19.07 -2.93
N ASN A 333 17.84 18.68 -1.73
CA ASN A 333 18.39 19.26 -0.51
C ASN A 333 18.95 18.15 0.41
N LYS A 334 19.60 18.57 1.50
CA LYS A 334 20.15 17.63 2.52
C LYS A 334 19.08 16.75 3.16
N SER A 335 17.81 17.12 3.07
CA SER A 335 16.65 16.39 3.63
C SER A 335 16.17 15.24 2.75
N THR A 336 16.67 15.12 1.51
CA THR A 336 16.20 14.09 0.57
C THR A 336 16.99 12.81 0.73
N ASN A 337 16.31 11.71 1.05
CA ASN A 337 16.93 10.39 1.17
C ASN A 337 16.63 9.55 -0.08
N PHE A 338 17.53 9.57 -1.05
CA PHE A 338 17.44 8.77 -2.25
C PHE A 338 18.13 7.42 -2.06
N PRO A 339 17.58 6.32 -2.62
CA PRO A 339 18.34 5.09 -2.78
C PRO A 339 19.63 5.33 -3.54
N ILE A 340 20.72 4.65 -3.16
CA ILE A 340 22.02 4.77 -3.85
C ILE A 340 21.88 4.51 -5.35
N SER A 341 21.05 3.54 -5.73
CA SER A 341 20.70 3.24 -7.13
C SER A 341 20.15 4.43 -7.91
N PHE A 342 19.41 5.33 -7.24
CA PHE A 342 18.89 6.55 -7.87
C PHE A 342 20.00 7.56 -8.21
N LYS A 343 21.01 7.68 -7.33
CA LYS A 343 22.16 8.56 -7.58
C LYS A 343 22.94 8.11 -8.81
N PHE A 344 23.18 6.79 -8.96
CA PHE A 344 23.82 6.21 -10.14
C PHE A 344 22.95 6.35 -11.39
N MET A 345 21.67 6.10 -11.29
CA MET A 345 20.73 6.25 -12.42
C MET A 345 20.68 7.71 -12.89
N ARG A 346 20.63 8.69 -11.97
CA ARG A 346 20.68 10.11 -12.31
C ARG A 346 21.96 10.49 -13.02
N PHE A 347 23.11 9.97 -12.57
CA PHE A 347 24.39 10.19 -13.23
C PHE A 347 24.36 9.62 -14.65
N GLY A 348 23.89 8.38 -14.83
CA GLY A 348 23.71 7.75 -16.14
C GLY A 348 22.73 8.50 -17.03
N LEU A 349 21.57 8.91 -16.51
CA LEU A 349 20.59 9.71 -17.24
C LEU A 349 21.11 11.11 -17.59
N GLY A 350 21.90 11.73 -16.70
CA GLY A 350 22.57 13.00 -16.99
C GLY A 350 23.56 12.91 -18.16
N LEU A 351 24.26 11.80 -18.31
CA LEU A 351 25.15 11.53 -19.43
C LEU A 351 24.38 11.33 -20.74
N ILE A 352 23.26 10.62 -20.71
CA ILE A 352 22.40 10.33 -21.88
C ILE A 352 21.65 11.59 -22.30
N ALA A 353 21.17 12.37 -21.34
CA ALA A 353 20.38 13.59 -21.58
C ALA A 353 21.21 14.76 -22.15
N LYS A 354 22.54 14.77 -21.99
CA LYS A 354 23.43 15.74 -22.67
C LYS A 354 23.39 15.62 -24.20
N LYS A 355 22.88 14.51 -24.74
CA LYS A 355 22.77 14.24 -26.17
C LYS A 355 21.41 14.57 -26.79
N LYS A 356 20.38 14.92 -26.02
CA LYS A 356 19.04 15.27 -26.54
C LYS A 356 18.46 16.45 -25.79
N THR A 357 18.23 17.54 -26.50
CA THR A 357 17.49 18.72 -26.01
C THR A 357 16.02 18.31 -25.85
N ILE A 358 15.55 18.12 -24.61
CA ILE A 358 14.15 17.80 -24.33
C ILE A 358 13.59 18.92 -23.46
N LYS A 359 12.61 19.66 -23.97
CA LYS A 359 11.95 20.78 -23.30
C LYS A 359 11.04 20.33 -22.14
N ASP A 360 10.53 19.11 -22.15
CA ASP A 360 9.60 18.55 -21.19
C ASP A 360 10.03 17.15 -20.73
N MET A 361 9.34 16.50 -19.82
CA MET A 361 9.68 15.23 -19.19
C MET A 361 10.37 14.21 -20.12
N ASP A 362 11.49 13.62 -19.68
CA ASP A 362 12.17 12.54 -20.42
C ASP A 362 11.27 11.31 -20.55
N ASN A 363 11.15 10.78 -21.78
CA ASN A 363 10.39 9.58 -22.07
C ASN A 363 11.32 8.40 -22.35
N PHE A 364 11.06 7.28 -21.66
CA PHE A 364 11.74 5.99 -21.91
C PHE A 364 10.71 4.99 -22.38
N VAL A 365 10.85 4.48 -23.59
CA VAL A 365 9.94 3.49 -24.15
C VAL A 365 10.56 2.10 -24.05
N TYR A 366 9.82 1.18 -23.47
CA TYR A 366 10.17 -0.23 -23.40
C TYR A 366 9.23 -1.05 -24.28
N THR A 367 9.78 -1.98 -25.09
CA THR A 367 8.99 -2.87 -25.95
C THR A 367 8.92 -4.26 -25.36
N ILE A 368 7.72 -4.75 -25.09
CA ILE A 368 7.43 -6.11 -24.66
C ILE A 368 7.27 -6.97 -25.91
N LYS A 369 8.26 -7.83 -26.20
CA LYS A 369 8.24 -8.70 -27.39
C LYS A 369 7.68 -10.07 -27.04
N PRO A 370 6.73 -10.63 -27.84
CA PRO A 370 6.24 -11.99 -27.68
C PRO A 370 7.34 -13.03 -27.80
N ARG A 371 7.22 -14.13 -27.06
CA ARG A 371 8.09 -15.31 -27.16
C ARG A 371 7.48 -16.35 -28.07
N LYS A 372 8.30 -16.90 -28.98
CA LYS A 372 7.90 -18.05 -29.80
C LYS A 372 7.84 -19.36 -29.00
N ASN A 373 8.82 -19.56 -28.08
CA ASN A 373 8.93 -20.78 -27.29
C ASN A 373 8.02 -20.76 -26.04
N ASN A 374 7.20 -21.80 -25.87
CA ASN A 374 6.22 -21.98 -24.78
C ASN A 374 5.21 -20.82 -24.70
N HIS A 375 4.85 -20.24 -25.82
CA HIS A 375 3.76 -19.29 -25.93
C HIS A 375 2.43 -19.98 -25.53
N TYR A 376 1.55 -19.23 -24.85
CA TYR A 376 0.26 -19.73 -24.41
C TYR A 376 -0.85 -18.96 -25.13
N ASP A 377 -1.55 -19.64 -26.00
CA ASP A 377 -2.57 -19.12 -26.91
C ASP A 377 -3.99 -19.63 -26.56
N LYS A 378 -4.14 -20.42 -25.49
CA LYS A 378 -5.41 -20.99 -25.06
C LYS A 378 -6.17 -20.01 -24.17
N LYS A 379 -7.30 -20.45 -23.61
CA LYS A 379 -8.21 -19.61 -22.81
C LYS A 379 -7.59 -19.13 -21.50
N ILE A 380 -7.75 -17.83 -21.23
CA ILE A 380 -7.24 -17.18 -20.02
C ILE A 380 -8.39 -16.54 -19.23
N PHE A 381 -8.42 -16.80 -17.95
CA PHE A 381 -9.22 -16.08 -16.96
C PHE A 381 -8.30 -15.29 -16.04
N VAL A 382 -8.63 -14.03 -15.75
CA VAL A 382 -7.84 -13.20 -14.83
C VAL A 382 -8.71 -12.82 -13.64
N LEU A 383 -8.25 -13.21 -12.44
CA LEU A 383 -8.92 -12.83 -11.21
C LEU A 383 -8.27 -11.57 -10.65
N ILE A 384 -9.08 -10.54 -10.42
CA ILE A 384 -8.67 -9.22 -9.92
C ILE A 384 -9.53 -8.76 -8.75
N ASN A 385 -8.98 -7.90 -7.88
CA ASN A 385 -9.74 -7.22 -6.84
C ASN A 385 -9.10 -5.88 -6.47
N GLY A 386 -9.66 -5.16 -5.51
CA GLY A 386 -9.13 -3.91 -4.97
C GLY A 386 -7.71 -4.00 -4.38
N GLY A 387 -7.15 -5.20 -4.20
CA GLY A 387 -5.75 -5.43 -3.83
C GLY A 387 -4.80 -5.60 -5.02
N SER A 388 -5.32 -5.65 -6.26
CA SER A 388 -4.52 -5.68 -7.49
C SER A 388 -4.04 -4.27 -7.79
N PHE A 389 -2.72 -4.00 -7.66
CA PHE A 389 -2.18 -2.65 -7.71
C PHE A 389 -0.84 -2.56 -8.46
N SER A 390 -0.50 -1.37 -8.98
CA SER A 390 0.80 -1.08 -9.59
C SER A 390 1.11 -2.05 -10.76
N ALA A 391 2.24 -2.78 -10.71
CA ALA A 391 2.66 -3.72 -11.76
C ALA A 391 1.65 -4.84 -12.07
N SER A 392 0.73 -5.17 -11.15
CA SER A 392 -0.39 -6.09 -11.45
C SER A 392 -1.39 -5.48 -12.41
N CYS A 393 -1.64 -4.17 -12.26
CA CYS A 393 -2.52 -3.45 -13.17
C CYS A 393 -1.93 -3.34 -14.57
N LEU A 394 -0.60 -3.25 -14.68
CA LEU A 394 0.08 -3.32 -15.98
C LEU A 394 -0.25 -4.65 -16.68
N VAL A 395 -0.06 -5.78 -16.01
CA VAL A 395 -0.36 -7.09 -16.62
C VAL A 395 -1.83 -7.19 -17.00
N ALA A 396 -2.73 -6.78 -16.10
CA ALA A 396 -4.16 -6.79 -16.35
C ALA A 396 -4.55 -5.86 -17.53
N ALA A 397 -3.96 -4.66 -17.60
CA ALA A 397 -4.24 -3.68 -18.66
C ALA A 397 -3.88 -4.20 -20.05
N TYR A 398 -2.69 -4.79 -20.22
CA TYR A 398 -2.30 -5.34 -21.52
C TYR A 398 -3.12 -6.57 -21.91
N LEU A 399 -3.46 -7.45 -20.98
CA LEU A 399 -4.34 -8.59 -21.27
C LEU A 399 -5.76 -8.14 -21.64
N LYS A 400 -6.29 -7.10 -20.97
CA LYS A 400 -7.61 -6.53 -21.27
C LYS A 400 -7.62 -5.83 -22.61
N ALA A 401 -6.66 -4.96 -22.88
CA ALA A 401 -6.57 -4.20 -24.13
C ALA A 401 -6.39 -5.08 -25.38
N ASN A 402 -5.73 -6.23 -25.23
CA ASN A 402 -5.53 -7.19 -26.32
C ASN A 402 -6.60 -8.29 -26.36
N ASN A 403 -7.70 -8.18 -25.61
CA ASN A 403 -8.79 -9.17 -25.52
C ASN A 403 -8.30 -10.61 -25.25
N LYS A 404 -7.19 -10.74 -24.50
CA LYS A 404 -6.53 -12.04 -24.24
C LYS A 404 -7.15 -12.83 -23.10
N ALA A 405 -8.06 -12.23 -22.30
CA ALA A 405 -8.58 -12.87 -21.10
C ALA A 405 -10.00 -12.39 -20.74
N ILE A 406 -10.72 -13.25 -20.01
CA ILE A 406 -11.97 -12.92 -19.33
C ILE A 406 -11.62 -12.53 -17.89
N PHE A 407 -12.07 -11.34 -17.45
CA PHE A 407 -11.78 -10.78 -16.15
C PHE A 407 -12.93 -11.03 -15.16
N ILE A 408 -12.59 -11.49 -13.95
CA ILE A 408 -13.56 -11.85 -12.91
C ILE A 408 -13.11 -11.27 -11.58
N GLY A 409 -14.03 -10.69 -10.82
CA GLY A 409 -13.78 -10.15 -9.48
C GLY A 409 -14.24 -8.71 -9.30
N GLU A 410 -13.36 -7.85 -8.81
CA GLU A 410 -13.62 -6.43 -8.56
C GLU A 410 -12.65 -5.54 -9.36
N GLU A 411 -12.98 -4.25 -9.52
CA GLU A 411 -12.09 -3.25 -10.13
C GLU A 411 -10.74 -3.19 -9.41
N THR A 412 -9.63 -3.06 -10.15
CA THR A 412 -8.28 -2.95 -9.56
C THR A 412 -8.04 -1.61 -8.88
N ALA A 413 -7.14 -1.56 -7.87
CA ALA A 413 -6.79 -0.30 -7.18
C ALA A 413 -5.90 0.65 -8.00
N GLY A 414 -5.19 0.13 -8.99
CA GLY A 414 -4.43 0.96 -9.94
C GLY A 414 -5.19 1.17 -11.23
N THR A 415 -4.87 2.25 -11.96
CA THR A 415 -5.62 2.64 -13.15
C THR A 415 -5.22 1.89 -14.42
N LEU A 416 -6.14 1.82 -15.38
CA LEU A 416 -5.92 1.17 -16.68
C LEU A 416 -4.82 1.88 -17.48
N GLU A 417 -4.79 3.19 -17.46
CA GLU A 417 -3.84 4.01 -18.22
C GLU A 417 -2.43 4.09 -17.60
N GLY A 418 -2.23 3.54 -16.40
CA GLY A 418 -0.93 3.52 -15.73
C GLY A 418 -0.93 4.12 -14.32
N CYS A 419 0.25 4.35 -13.75
CA CYS A 419 0.40 4.81 -12.36
C CYS A 419 1.59 5.75 -12.20
N ASN A 420 1.60 6.52 -11.11
CA ASN A 420 2.77 7.27 -10.70
C ASN A 420 3.58 6.41 -9.72
N ALA A 421 4.73 5.86 -10.17
CA ALA A 421 5.47 4.84 -9.44
C ALA A 421 6.97 4.83 -9.77
N GLY A 422 7.58 3.66 -9.79
CA GLY A 422 8.98 3.43 -10.13
C GLY A 422 9.89 3.70 -8.93
N ILE A 423 10.73 4.71 -9.00
CA ILE A 423 11.55 5.16 -7.87
C ILE A 423 10.74 6.13 -7.03
N THR A 424 10.66 5.87 -5.72
CA THR A 424 9.86 6.65 -4.78
C THR A 424 10.76 7.15 -3.64
N PRO A 425 11.49 8.28 -3.84
CA PRO A 425 12.33 8.87 -2.81
C PRO A 425 11.50 9.35 -1.61
N PHE A 426 12.18 9.45 -0.46
CA PHE A 426 11.62 10.04 0.74
C PHE A 426 12.21 11.42 0.97
N TYR A 427 11.36 12.40 1.22
CA TYR A 427 11.73 13.71 1.74
C TYR A 427 11.51 13.72 3.24
N ILE A 428 12.54 14.08 3.99
CA ILE A 428 12.48 14.19 5.45
C ILE A 428 12.14 15.64 5.78
N LEU A 429 11.03 15.85 6.47
CA LEU A 429 10.58 17.18 6.86
C LEU A 429 11.52 17.79 7.92
N PRO A 430 11.85 19.09 7.83
CA PRO A 430 12.91 19.69 8.63
C PRO A 430 12.63 19.70 10.13
N ASN A 431 11.38 19.83 10.58
CA ASN A 431 11.03 19.94 12.00
C ASN A 431 10.54 18.62 12.57
N THR A 432 9.44 18.08 12.07
CA THR A 432 8.82 16.84 12.56
C THR A 432 9.66 15.60 12.27
N LYS A 433 10.58 15.67 11.29
CA LYS A 433 11.31 14.51 10.76
C LYS A 433 10.40 13.43 10.17
N ALA A 434 9.10 13.71 10.02
CA ALA A 434 8.17 12.91 9.23
C ALA A 434 8.69 12.77 7.79
N LYS A 435 8.24 11.74 7.08
CA LYS A 435 8.74 11.47 5.73
C LYS A 435 7.60 11.51 4.73
N ILE A 436 7.82 12.19 3.62
CA ILE A 436 6.92 12.18 2.48
C ILE A 436 7.56 11.35 1.38
N ARG A 437 6.87 10.30 0.94
CA ARG A 437 7.24 9.48 -0.21
C ARG A 437 6.55 10.02 -1.45
N ILE A 438 7.31 10.31 -2.49
CA ILE A 438 6.80 10.86 -3.76
C ILE A 438 7.38 10.05 -4.91
N PRO A 439 6.55 9.56 -5.85
CA PRO A 439 7.03 8.84 -7.02
C PRO A 439 7.76 9.76 -8.00
N ALA A 440 8.79 9.21 -8.66
CA ALA A 440 9.62 9.94 -9.62
C ALA A 440 9.17 9.77 -11.07
N PHE A 441 8.34 8.76 -11.37
CA PHE A 441 7.92 8.43 -12.73
C PHE A 441 6.40 8.35 -12.86
N ARG A 442 5.90 8.79 -14.02
CA ARG A 442 4.63 8.35 -14.57
C ARG A 442 4.90 7.14 -15.46
N ILE A 443 4.33 6.02 -15.11
CA ILE A 443 4.34 4.78 -15.91
C ILE A 443 3.04 4.79 -16.69
N VAL A 444 3.15 4.95 -18.03
CA VAL A 444 1.99 5.00 -18.92
C VAL A 444 1.85 3.64 -19.59
N HIS A 445 0.70 3.00 -19.42
CA HIS A 445 0.35 1.84 -20.23
C HIS A 445 -0.10 2.37 -21.59
N ASP A 446 0.56 1.97 -22.66
CA ASP A 446 0.22 2.42 -24.04
C ASP A 446 -1.03 1.65 -24.52
N VAL A 447 -2.12 1.80 -23.80
CA VAL A 447 -3.45 1.21 -24.04
C VAL A 447 -4.51 2.30 -24.15
N ILE A 448 -5.52 2.09 -24.97
CA ILE A 448 -6.63 3.03 -25.10
C ILE A 448 -7.53 2.92 -23.86
N SER A 449 -7.72 4.03 -23.16
CA SER A 449 -8.66 4.15 -22.04
C SER A 449 -9.79 5.11 -22.37
N LYS A 450 -11.04 4.66 -22.18
CA LYS A 450 -12.23 5.50 -22.37
C LYS A 450 -12.52 6.39 -21.14
N LYS A 451 -11.97 6.07 -19.97
CA LYS A 451 -12.21 6.78 -18.70
C LYS A 451 -10.89 6.91 -17.93
N THR A 452 -10.40 8.14 -17.80
CA THR A 452 -9.21 8.44 -17.01
C THR A 452 -9.47 8.22 -15.52
N GLY A 453 -8.49 7.64 -14.83
CA GLY A 453 -8.52 7.45 -13.38
C GLY A 453 -9.38 6.27 -12.92
N ARG A 454 -9.80 5.36 -13.81
CA ARG A 454 -10.49 4.13 -13.41
C ARG A 454 -9.54 2.94 -13.51
N GLY A 455 -9.76 1.96 -12.63
CA GLY A 455 -9.05 0.68 -12.67
C GLY A 455 -9.48 -0.22 -13.83
N ILE A 456 -8.93 -1.42 -13.87
CA ILE A 456 -9.39 -2.46 -14.79
C ILE A 456 -10.69 -3.04 -14.24
N ILE A 457 -11.79 -2.80 -14.95
CA ILE A 457 -13.12 -3.28 -14.60
C ILE A 457 -13.27 -4.72 -15.10
N PRO A 458 -13.67 -5.69 -14.25
CA PRO A 458 -13.86 -7.06 -14.66
C PRO A 458 -15.08 -7.22 -15.59
N ASP A 459 -15.11 -8.29 -16.38
CA ASP A 459 -16.25 -8.67 -17.22
C ASP A 459 -17.38 -9.27 -16.36
N TYR A 460 -17.00 -9.94 -15.26
CA TYR A 460 -17.93 -10.49 -14.27
C TYR A 460 -17.58 -9.95 -12.89
N ILE A 461 -18.41 -9.05 -12.39
CA ILE A 461 -18.27 -8.48 -11.04
C ILE A 461 -18.67 -9.55 -10.01
N ILE A 462 -17.87 -9.70 -8.97
CA ILE A 462 -18.13 -10.61 -7.85
C ILE A 462 -18.27 -9.80 -6.57
N ASP A 463 -19.41 -9.95 -5.93
CA ASP A 463 -19.73 -9.34 -4.65
C ASP A 463 -19.79 -10.39 -3.55
N TYR A 464 -18.99 -10.21 -2.49
CA TYR A 464 -19.01 -11.08 -1.33
C TYR A 464 -19.99 -10.59 -0.28
N SER A 465 -20.82 -11.49 0.21
CA SER A 465 -21.58 -11.29 1.44
C SER A 465 -20.73 -11.68 2.66
N ILE A 466 -21.16 -11.25 3.85
CA ILE A 466 -20.51 -11.70 5.10
C ILE A 466 -20.60 -13.25 5.23
N MET A 467 -21.68 -13.87 4.76
CA MET A 467 -21.84 -15.33 4.83
C MET A 467 -20.87 -16.06 3.89
N ASP A 468 -20.55 -15.50 2.73
CA ASP A 468 -19.53 -16.05 1.83
C ASP A 468 -18.15 -16.01 2.46
N ILE A 469 -17.79 -14.89 3.13
CA ILE A 469 -16.54 -14.75 3.87
C ILE A 469 -16.48 -15.75 5.03
N LEU A 470 -17.52 -15.85 5.83
CA LEU A 470 -17.57 -16.76 6.97
C LEU A 470 -17.51 -18.24 6.56
N SER A 471 -18.12 -18.59 5.42
CA SER A 471 -18.09 -19.96 4.83
C SER A 471 -16.85 -20.19 3.96
N ARG A 472 -15.99 -19.17 3.77
CA ARG A 472 -14.73 -19.24 3.02
C ARG A 472 -14.90 -19.71 1.58
N LYS A 473 -15.95 -19.28 0.92
CA LYS A 473 -16.18 -19.54 -0.50
C LYS A 473 -15.20 -18.74 -1.36
N ASP A 474 -14.76 -19.30 -2.47
CA ASP A 474 -14.00 -18.59 -3.52
C ASP A 474 -14.95 -18.42 -4.72
N LEU A 475 -15.69 -17.30 -4.71
CA LEU A 475 -16.76 -17.05 -5.68
C LEU A 475 -16.20 -16.84 -7.09
N GLU A 476 -15.00 -16.28 -7.24
CA GLU A 476 -14.35 -16.12 -8.54
C GLU A 476 -13.99 -17.46 -9.16
N ILE A 477 -13.44 -18.41 -8.38
CA ILE A 477 -13.15 -19.75 -8.87
C ILE A 477 -14.44 -20.50 -9.22
N LEU A 478 -15.51 -20.32 -8.47
CA LEU A 478 -16.82 -20.89 -8.80
C LEU A 478 -17.33 -20.34 -10.13
N LYS A 479 -17.19 -19.03 -10.36
CA LYS A 479 -17.57 -18.38 -11.62
C LYS A 479 -16.72 -18.88 -12.80
N VAL A 480 -15.42 -19.03 -12.63
CA VAL A 480 -14.56 -19.63 -13.68
C VAL A 480 -15.04 -21.04 -14.07
N ARG A 481 -15.34 -21.89 -13.08
CA ARG A 481 -15.84 -23.24 -13.34
C ARG A 481 -17.17 -23.25 -14.10
N GLU A 482 -18.08 -22.32 -13.75
CA GLU A 482 -19.34 -22.12 -14.48
C GLU A 482 -19.07 -21.75 -15.95
N LEU A 483 -18.17 -20.78 -16.17
CA LEU A 483 -17.84 -20.30 -17.53
C LEU A 483 -17.17 -21.39 -18.36
N ILE A 484 -16.26 -22.18 -17.81
CA ILE A 484 -15.62 -23.31 -18.51
C ILE A 484 -16.68 -24.34 -18.94
N LYS A 485 -17.67 -24.64 -18.08
CA LYS A 485 -18.76 -25.57 -18.44
C LYS A 485 -19.65 -25.06 -19.57
N LYS A 486 -19.88 -23.74 -19.63
CA LYS A 486 -20.71 -23.10 -20.70
C LYS A 486 -20.00 -22.99 -22.03
N LEU A 487 -18.68 -23.08 -22.05
CA LEU A 487 -17.82 -22.89 -23.22
C LEU A 487 -17.33 -24.23 -23.82
N LYS A 488 -17.62 -25.36 -23.16
CA LYS A 488 -17.57 -26.73 -23.69
C LYS A 488 -18.86 -27.03 -24.44
#